data_1937ade50339a226866e5ae87db1eb63
#
_entry.id   1937ade50339a226866e5ae87db1eb63
#
_cell.length_a   1.000
_cell.length_b   1.000
_cell.length_c   1.000
_cell.angle_alpha   90.00
_cell.angle_beta   90.00
_cell.angle_gamma   90.00
#
_symmetry.space_group_name_H-M   'P 1'
#
loop_
_entity.id
_entity.type
_entity.pdbx_description
1 polymer ?
#
loop_
_entity_poly.entity_id
_entity_poly.type
_entity_poly.pdbx_seq_one_letter_code
_entity_poly.pdbx_strand_id
1 'polypeptide(L)'
;MFLTFIFIWHAFGSAFGCVANLLLLYAVITKTPKQTKSYATLIINFALTDFTECLMDIFIQLRFIIPPFDVTYIYVFHGLCQYTGPLSCKIGLSIFYHCFPHNVWSLLLSFSYRYYVLHHPVIPRRILSLIILMIYIPSFIQAVIYWPTIADRETILPLANKFFPQYDLAHVDGLLAGIPTIKDFASIYVIAHLCVPIFPVYVAIFVLRHKVIKELLKKTGMLSKDAKSYHSQILKCLTIQAIIPFIFVIGVLSYLSAQLGIFTNPILEYSIFACTLPMPMFSPFTYLLYIKPYRMFCARLLRRRKDVETSLVERSKQVFSI
;
A
#
# COMPACT_ATOMS: atom_id res chain seq x y z
N MET A 1 1.47 -6.24 26.05
CA MET A 1 0.54 -6.98 25.18
C MET A 1 0.17 -6.20 23.91
N PHE A 2 -0.34 -4.95 24.00
CA PHE A 2 -0.73 -4.16 22.82
C PHE A 2 0.46 -3.86 21.88
N LEU A 3 1.60 -3.37 22.40
CA LEU A 3 2.81 -3.09 21.59
C LEU A 3 3.32 -4.34 20.86
N THR A 4 3.36 -5.47 21.56
CA THR A 4 3.76 -6.76 20.95
C THR A 4 2.83 -7.14 19.81
N PHE A 5 1.51 -6.92 19.97
CA PHE A 5 0.54 -7.15 18.90
C PHE A 5 0.82 -6.24 17.68
N ILE A 6 1.07 -4.96 17.89
CA ILE A 6 1.37 -4.01 16.81
C ILE A 6 2.64 -4.40 16.05
N PHE A 7 3.71 -4.77 16.76
CA PHE A 7 4.94 -5.22 16.10
C PHE A 7 4.76 -6.51 15.31
N ILE A 8 4.00 -7.47 15.85
CA ILE A 8 3.64 -8.69 15.11
C ILE A 8 2.78 -8.34 13.89
N TRP A 9 1.82 -7.42 14.03
CA TRP A 9 0.99 -6.96 12.91
C TRP A 9 1.81 -6.39 11.77
N HIS A 10 2.72 -5.45 12.05
CA HIS A 10 3.62 -4.89 11.06
C HIS A 10 4.54 -5.95 10.46
N ALA A 11 5.26 -6.71 11.29
CA ALA A 11 6.22 -7.70 10.82
C ALA A 11 5.56 -8.81 9.99
N PHE A 12 4.51 -9.44 10.53
CA PHE A 12 3.81 -10.54 9.85
C PHE A 12 3.00 -10.06 8.66
N GLY A 13 2.22 -8.98 8.82
CA GLY A 13 1.37 -8.45 7.74
C GLY A 13 2.18 -7.99 6.55
N SER A 14 3.28 -7.28 6.79
CA SER A 14 4.16 -6.79 5.73
C SER A 14 4.97 -7.91 5.08
N ALA A 15 5.49 -8.88 5.85
CA ALA A 15 6.15 -10.05 5.27
C ALA A 15 5.19 -10.86 4.39
N PHE A 16 3.96 -11.06 4.85
CA PHE A 16 2.91 -11.72 4.09
C PHE A 16 2.55 -10.92 2.82
N GLY A 17 2.42 -9.59 2.92
CA GLY A 17 2.21 -8.70 1.78
C GLY A 17 3.35 -8.76 0.76
N CYS A 18 4.61 -8.77 1.20
CA CYS A 18 5.77 -8.94 0.33
C CYS A 18 5.69 -10.25 -0.46
N VAL A 19 5.43 -11.37 0.19
CA VAL A 19 5.32 -12.69 -0.46
C VAL A 19 4.15 -12.71 -1.44
N ALA A 20 3.00 -12.16 -1.07
CA ALA A 20 1.81 -12.11 -1.93
C ALA A 20 2.02 -11.26 -3.18
N ASN A 21 2.69 -10.11 -3.05
CA ASN A 21 3.02 -9.24 -4.19
C ASN A 21 4.07 -9.86 -5.11
N LEU A 22 5.08 -10.54 -4.59
CA LEU A 22 6.04 -11.32 -5.40
C LEU A 22 5.35 -12.45 -6.17
N LEU A 23 4.43 -13.16 -5.52
CA LEU A 23 3.63 -14.21 -6.17
C LEU A 23 2.76 -13.62 -7.29
N LEU A 24 2.14 -12.46 -7.06
CA LEU A 24 1.38 -11.74 -8.07
C LEU A 24 2.27 -11.31 -9.24
N LEU A 25 3.43 -10.71 -8.97
CA LEU A 25 4.41 -10.32 -10.01
C LEU A 25 4.81 -11.51 -10.88
N TYR A 26 5.15 -12.64 -10.27
CA TYR A 26 5.46 -13.86 -10.98
C TYR A 26 4.28 -14.34 -11.85
N ALA A 27 3.07 -14.37 -11.30
CA ALA A 27 1.87 -14.77 -12.03
C ALA A 27 1.58 -13.83 -13.21
N VAL A 28 1.71 -12.52 -13.03
CA VAL A 28 1.46 -11.52 -14.07
C VAL A 28 2.48 -11.64 -15.21
N ILE A 29 3.74 -11.80 -14.89
CA ILE A 29 4.81 -11.91 -15.91
C ILE A 29 4.66 -13.20 -16.72
N THR A 30 4.35 -14.33 -16.08
CA THR A 30 4.40 -15.66 -16.71
C THR A 30 3.07 -16.17 -17.24
N LYS A 31 1.93 -15.71 -16.70
CA LYS A 31 0.59 -16.28 -17.02
C LYS A 31 -0.34 -15.31 -17.73
N THR A 32 0.07 -14.06 -18.00
CA THR A 32 -0.78 -13.09 -18.70
C THR A 32 -0.88 -13.41 -20.21
N PRO A 33 -2.11 -13.56 -20.74
CA PRO A 33 -2.32 -13.73 -22.18
C PRO A 33 -1.84 -12.51 -22.98
N LYS A 34 -1.37 -12.75 -24.23
CA LYS A 34 -0.83 -11.69 -25.10
C LYS A 34 -1.80 -10.51 -25.29
N GLN A 35 -3.09 -10.79 -25.39
CA GLN A 35 -4.16 -9.78 -25.61
C GLN A 35 -4.37 -8.83 -24.43
N THR A 36 -3.97 -9.20 -23.21
CA THR A 36 -4.20 -8.44 -21.98
C THR A 36 -2.92 -7.87 -21.38
N LYS A 37 -1.80 -7.95 -22.12
CA LYS A 37 -0.48 -7.48 -21.64
C LYS A 37 -0.43 -5.99 -21.28
N SER A 38 -1.19 -5.13 -21.98
CA SER A 38 -1.24 -3.71 -21.65
C SER A 38 -1.81 -3.49 -20.25
N TYR A 39 -2.91 -4.17 -19.91
CA TYR A 39 -3.45 -4.08 -18.55
C TYR A 39 -2.53 -4.70 -17.49
N ALA A 40 -1.79 -5.75 -17.84
CA ALA A 40 -0.81 -6.34 -16.95
C ALA A 40 0.25 -5.33 -16.47
N THR A 41 0.55 -4.28 -17.28
CA THR A 41 1.47 -3.21 -16.88
C THR A 41 0.94 -2.42 -15.68
N LEU A 42 -0.37 -2.18 -15.60
CA LEU A 42 -1.00 -1.55 -14.43
C LEU A 42 -0.91 -2.47 -13.19
N ILE A 43 -1.15 -3.77 -13.36
CA ILE A 43 -1.04 -4.73 -12.25
C ILE A 43 0.41 -4.81 -11.74
N ILE A 44 1.40 -4.81 -12.63
CA ILE A 44 2.82 -4.79 -12.25
C ILE A 44 3.14 -3.53 -11.45
N ASN A 45 2.65 -2.37 -11.89
CA ASN A 45 2.83 -1.11 -11.17
C ASN A 45 2.29 -1.21 -9.74
N PHE A 46 1.06 -1.69 -9.54
CA PHE A 46 0.51 -1.91 -8.20
C PHE A 46 1.36 -2.87 -7.37
N ALA A 47 1.67 -4.05 -7.92
CA ALA A 47 2.39 -5.06 -7.18
C ALA A 47 3.81 -4.62 -6.77
N LEU A 48 4.49 -3.81 -7.58
CA LEU A 48 5.78 -3.23 -7.24
C LEU A 48 5.65 -2.17 -6.14
N THR A 49 4.66 -1.29 -6.25
CA THR A 49 4.42 -0.25 -5.24
C THR A 49 4.00 -0.86 -3.90
N ASP A 50 3.06 -1.81 -3.92
CA ASP A 50 2.58 -2.52 -2.74
C ASP A 50 3.70 -3.35 -2.08
N PHE A 51 4.56 -3.99 -2.88
CA PHE A 51 5.75 -4.68 -2.37
C PHE A 51 6.71 -3.71 -1.67
N THR A 52 6.97 -2.55 -2.29
CA THR A 52 7.85 -1.52 -1.72
C THR A 52 7.26 -0.96 -0.44
N GLU A 53 5.95 -0.71 -0.39
CA GLU A 53 5.24 -0.23 0.80
C GLU A 53 5.36 -1.24 1.96
N CYS A 54 5.10 -2.54 1.72
CA CYS A 54 5.28 -3.59 2.72
C CYS A 54 6.75 -3.68 3.20
N LEU A 55 7.71 -3.59 2.29
CA LEU A 55 9.14 -3.65 2.64
C LEU A 55 9.55 -2.47 3.52
N MET A 56 9.09 -1.26 3.18
CA MET A 56 9.36 -0.07 3.98
C MET A 56 8.63 -0.12 5.32
N ASP A 57 7.44 -0.69 5.41
CA ASP A 57 6.73 -0.85 6.67
C ASP A 57 7.51 -1.74 7.67
N ILE A 58 8.06 -2.90 7.24
CA ILE A 58 8.97 -3.70 8.07
C ILE A 58 10.20 -2.90 8.48
N PHE A 59 10.72 -2.10 7.55
CA PHE A 59 11.96 -1.37 7.74
C PHE A 59 11.81 -0.24 8.74
N ILE A 60 10.67 0.48 8.76
CA ILE A 60 10.46 1.66 9.62
C ILE A 60 9.66 1.37 10.89
N GLN A 61 8.61 0.56 10.86
CA GLN A 61 7.65 0.30 11.95
C GLN A 61 7.40 1.55 12.81
N LEU A 62 6.66 2.50 12.23
CA LEU A 62 6.57 3.86 12.74
C LEU A 62 5.51 4.02 13.84
N ARG A 63 5.90 4.63 14.97
CA ARG A 63 5.00 5.28 15.92
C ARG A 63 4.98 6.77 15.63
N PHE A 64 3.80 7.33 15.41
CA PHE A 64 3.61 8.74 15.06
C PHE A 64 2.92 9.50 16.18
N ILE A 65 3.67 10.36 16.88
CA ILE A 65 3.21 11.15 18.01
C ILE A 65 2.98 12.58 17.54
N ILE A 66 1.78 13.09 17.77
CA ILE A 66 1.33 14.40 17.29
C ILE A 66 0.93 15.25 18.48
N PRO A 67 1.67 16.34 18.78
CA PRO A 67 1.28 17.30 19.79
C PRO A 67 -0.02 18.01 19.42
N PRO A 68 -0.98 18.13 20.34
CA PRO A 68 -2.24 18.82 20.10
C PRO A 68 -2.00 20.29 19.72
N PHE A 69 -2.70 20.75 18.69
CA PHE A 69 -2.66 22.15 18.20
C PHE A 69 -1.25 22.67 17.86
N ASP A 70 -0.27 21.78 17.70
CA ASP A 70 1.11 22.15 17.35
C ASP A 70 1.48 21.77 15.93
N VAL A 71 2.59 22.30 15.46
CA VAL A 71 3.13 22.10 14.11
C VAL A 71 4.32 21.15 14.08
N THR A 72 4.59 20.47 15.19
CA THR A 72 5.69 19.52 15.35
C THR A 72 5.18 18.10 15.14
N TYR A 73 5.95 17.26 14.44
CA TYR A 73 5.69 15.83 14.34
C TYR A 73 6.83 15.03 14.96
N ILE A 74 6.51 14.05 15.75
CA ILE A 74 7.48 13.20 16.45
C ILE A 74 7.35 11.77 15.91
N TYR A 75 8.47 11.20 15.47
CA TYR A 75 8.59 9.85 14.92
C TYR A 75 9.43 8.97 15.83
N VAL A 76 8.93 7.79 16.17
CA VAL A 76 9.73 6.74 16.80
C VAL A 76 9.75 5.54 15.86
N PHE A 77 10.94 5.20 15.38
CA PHE A 77 11.16 4.09 14.48
C PHE A 77 11.56 2.86 15.26
N HIS A 78 10.75 1.80 15.21
CA HIS A 78 10.98 0.52 15.87
C HIS A 78 11.46 -0.58 14.90
N GLY A 79 11.44 -0.30 13.59
CA GLY A 79 11.78 -1.26 12.54
C GLY A 79 13.29 -1.46 12.37
N LEU A 80 13.66 -2.23 11.34
CA LEU A 80 15.04 -2.58 11.06
C LEU A 80 15.96 -1.38 10.80
N CYS A 81 15.38 -0.23 10.37
CA CYS A 81 16.16 0.97 10.07
C CYS A 81 16.89 1.55 11.28
N GLN A 82 16.40 1.31 12.52
CA GLN A 82 17.08 1.77 13.73
C GLN A 82 18.51 1.26 13.86
N TYR A 83 18.80 0.06 13.32
CA TYR A 83 20.13 -0.55 13.34
C TYR A 83 21.06 -0.05 12.24
N THR A 84 20.52 0.63 11.22
CA THR A 84 21.28 1.17 10.07
C THR A 84 21.53 2.66 10.15
N GLY A 85 20.89 3.34 11.10
CA GLY A 85 21.11 4.75 11.44
C GLY A 85 20.00 5.72 11.00
N PRO A 86 20.03 6.97 11.49
CA PRO A 86 18.94 7.93 11.30
C PRO A 86 18.61 8.23 9.84
N LEU A 87 19.62 8.37 8.99
CA LEU A 87 19.42 8.68 7.57
C LEU A 87 18.60 7.61 6.85
N SER A 88 18.84 6.34 7.15
CA SER A 88 18.12 5.24 6.53
C SER A 88 16.65 5.20 6.93
N CYS A 89 16.32 5.50 8.21
CA CYS A 89 14.95 5.64 8.66
C CYS A 89 14.22 6.79 7.96
N LYS A 90 14.85 7.95 7.82
CA LYS A 90 14.30 9.13 7.13
C LYS A 90 14.00 8.83 5.66
N ILE A 91 14.95 8.20 4.96
CA ILE A 91 14.77 7.79 3.55
C ILE A 91 13.67 6.72 3.46
N GLY A 92 13.67 5.72 4.34
CA GLY A 92 12.65 4.68 4.38
C GLY A 92 11.23 5.25 4.56
N LEU A 93 11.06 6.22 5.47
CA LEU A 93 9.78 6.92 5.66
C LEU A 93 9.36 7.70 4.40
N SER A 94 10.30 8.37 3.75
CA SER A 94 10.00 9.12 2.52
C SER A 94 9.58 8.22 1.36
N ILE A 95 10.20 7.05 1.23
CA ILE A 95 9.79 6.02 0.26
C ILE A 95 8.41 5.46 0.62
N PHE A 96 8.15 5.20 1.90
CA PHE A 96 6.83 4.75 2.36
C PHE A 96 5.74 5.77 2.00
N TYR A 97 5.96 7.05 2.28
CA TYR A 97 5.03 8.13 1.93
C TYR A 97 4.86 8.35 0.41
N HIS A 98 5.84 7.94 -0.40
CA HIS A 98 5.69 7.92 -1.86
C HIS A 98 4.67 6.89 -2.33
N CYS A 99 4.65 5.69 -1.72
CA CYS A 99 3.85 4.57 -2.19
C CYS A 99 2.34 4.86 -2.10
N PHE A 100 1.87 5.44 -1.01
CA PHE A 100 0.44 5.65 -0.77
C PHE A 100 -0.23 6.56 -1.82
N PRO A 101 0.19 7.82 -2.07
CA PRO A 101 -0.44 8.66 -3.08
C PRO A 101 -0.24 8.10 -4.49
N HIS A 102 0.89 7.44 -4.77
CA HIS A 102 1.08 6.77 -6.05
C HIS A 102 0.04 5.67 -6.30
N ASN A 103 -0.29 4.88 -5.27
CA ASN A 103 -1.35 3.87 -5.33
C ASN A 103 -2.73 4.49 -5.59
N VAL A 104 -3.06 5.61 -4.96
CA VAL A 104 -4.33 6.33 -5.17
C VAL A 104 -4.46 6.81 -6.62
N TRP A 105 -3.43 7.44 -7.18
CA TRP A 105 -3.41 7.87 -8.58
C TRP A 105 -3.42 6.69 -9.57
N SER A 106 -2.71 5.61 -9.25
CA SER A 106 -2.67 4.39 -10.06
C SER A 106 -4.04 3.72 -10.11
N LEU A 107 -4.81 3.77 -9.03
CA LEU A 107 -6.17 3.26 -8.97
C LEU A 107 -7.09 4.07 -9.90
N LEU A 108 -7.02 5.39 -9.86
CA LEU A 108 -7.76 6.26 -10.79
C LEU A 108 -7.39 5.99 -12.25
N LEU A 109 -6.08 5.83 -12.54
CA LEU A 109 -5.62 5.46 -13.89
C LEU A 109 -6.21 4.13 -14.33
N SER A 110 -6.29 3.14 -13.43
CA SER A 110 -6.82 1.82 -13.74
C SER A 110 -8.31 1.86 -14.10
N PHE A 111 -9.12 2.64 -13.38
CA PHE A 111 -10.52 2.88 -13.74
C PHE A 111 -10.66 3.67 -15.03
N SER A 112 -9.85 4.70 -15.24
CA SER A 112 -9.81 5.52 -16.46
C SER A 112 -9.45 4.66 -17.67
N TYR A 113 -8.41 3.81 -17.56
CA TYR A 113 -8.03 2.86 -18.60
C TYR A 113 -9.17 1.89 -18.93
N ARG A 114 -9.91 1.40 -17.92
CA ARG A 114 -11.06 0.52 -18.15
C ARG A 114 -12.16 1.19 -18.92
N TYR A 115 -12.48 2.42 -18.58
CA TYR A 115 -13.47 3.20 -19.32
C TYR A 115 -13.01 3.47 -20.76
N TYR A 116 -11.73 3.83 -20.94
CA TYR A 116 -11.14 4.12 -22.24
C TYR A 116 -11.22 2.93 -23.20
N VAL A 117 -10.82 1.74 -22.79
CA VAL A 117 -10.79 0.55 -23.67
C VAL A 117 -12.18 0.00 -24.03
N LEU A 118 -13.25 0.49 -23.42
CA LEU A 118 -14.62 0.20 -23.85
C LEU A 118 -15.03 1.01 -25.10
N HIS A 119 -14.36 2.12 -25.38
CA HIS A 119 -14.70 3.03 -26.47
C HIS A 119 -13.59 3.15 -27.53
N HIS A 120 -12.37 2.82 -27.18
CA HIS A 120 -11.17 3.03 -27.99
C HIS A 120 -10.31 1.78 -28.07
N PRO A 121 -9.39 1.70 -29.06
CA PRO A 121 -8.40 0.63 -29.15
C PRO A 121 -7.52 0.58 -27.89
N VAL A 122 -6.99 -0.60 -27.60
CA VAL A 122 -6.09 -0.84 -26.47
C VAL A 122 -4.84 0.02 -26.58
N ILE A 123 -4.54 0.79 -25.53
CA ILE A 123 -3.32 1.63 -25.46
C ILE A 123 -2.08 0.73 -25.52
N PRO A 124 -1.11 1.01 -26.38
CA PRO A 124 0.15 0.28 -26.43
C PRO A 124 0.87 0.32 -25.07
N ARG A 125 1.51 -0.80 -24.72
CA ARG A 125 2.18 -0.95 -23.43
C ARG A 125 3.20 0.19 -23.14
N ARG A 126 3.94 0.64 -24.18
CA ARG A 126 4.93 1.73 -24.06
C ARG A 126 4.29 3.03 -23.61
N ILE A 127 3.17 3.42 -24.25
CA ILE A 127 2.44 4.64 -23.90
C ILE A 127 1.87 4.54 -22.48
N LEU A 128 1.29 3.39 -22.12
CA LEU A 128 0.77 3.18 -20.77
C LEU A 128 1.87 3.25 -19.71
N SER A 129 3.06 2.74 -19.98
CA SER A 129 4.22 2.87 -19.09
C SER A 129 4.67 4.33 -18.94
N LEU A 130 4.61 5.14 -20.00
CA LEU A 130 4.89 6.57 -19.92
C LEU A 130 3.85 7.31 -19.05
N ILE A 131 2.57 6.97 -19.19
CA ILE A 131 1.51 7.55 -18.36
C ILE A 131 1.75 7.19 -16.87
N ILE A 132 2.11 5.95 -16.58
CA ILE A 132 2.47 5.52 -15.22
C ILE A 132 3.66 6.34 -14.70
N LEU A 133 4.70 6.52 -15.51
CA LEU A 133 5.87 7.32 -15.14
C LEU A 133 5.49 8.78 -14.85
N MET A 134 4.59 9.36 -15.63
CA MET A 134 4.12 10.74 -15.37
C MET A 134 3.38 10.89 -14.03
N ILE A 135 2.54 9.90 -13.67
CA ILE A 135 1.89 9.92 -12.35
C ILE A 135 2.87 9.60 -11.21
N TYR A 136 3.97 8.94 -11.50
CA TYR A 136 5.02 8.64 -10.53
C TYR A 136 5.78 9.91 -10.09
N ILE A 137 5.92 10.90 -10.99
CA ILE A 137 6.74 12.10 -10.75
C ILE A 137 6.33 12.87 -9.47
N PRO A 138 5.06 13.25 -9.25
CA PRO A 138 4.69 14.02 -8.05
C PRO A 138 5.03 13.32 -6.74
N SER A 139 4.74 12.03 -6.64
CA SER A 139 5.05 11.24 -5.45
C SER A 139 6.55 10.96 -5.30
N PHE A 140 7.31 10.87 -6.40
CA PHE A 140 8.77 10.77 -6.37
C PHE A 140 9.42 12.07 -5.88
N ILE A 141 8.95 13.23 -6.38
CA ILE A 141 9.38 14.54 -5.86
C ILE A 141 9.14 14.61 -4.36
N GLN A 142 7.97 14.18 -3.90
CA GLN A 142 7.65 14.07 -2.47
C GLN A 142 8.71 13.28 -1.70
N ALA A 143 9.09 12.10 -2.19
CA ALA A 143 10.10 11.26 -1.53
C ALA A 143 11.47 11.96 -1.44
N VAL A 144 11.85 12.69 -2.49
CA VAL A 144 13.17 13.37 -2.56
C VAL A 144 13.24 14.57 -1.62
N ILE A 145 12.17 15.37 -1.54
CA ILE A 145 12.20 16.61 -0.76
C ILE A 145 11.88 16.43 0.73
N TYR A 146 11.29 15.29 1.12
CA TYR A 146 10.79 15.12 2.48
C TYR A 146 11.85 14.67 3.49
N TRP A 147 12.69 13.68 3.15
CA TRP A 147 13.65 13.14 4.12
C TRP A 147 14.62 14.18 4.69
N PRO A 148 15.02 15.27 3.98
CA PRO A 148 15.91 16.28 4.55
C PRO A 148 15.24 17.16 5.61
N THR A 149 13.89 17.23 5.63
CA THR A 149 13.15 18.02 6.63
C THR A 149 13.02 17.31 7.97
N ILE A 150 13.29 15.99 8.00
CA ILE A 150 13.22 15.20 9.21
C ILE A 150 14.48 15.45 10.04
N ALA A 151 14.31 16.09 11.19
CA ALA A 151 15.38 16.39 12.12
C ALA A 151 15.74 15.16 12.97
N ASP A 152 16.98 15.14 13.46
CA ASP A 152 17.49 14.10 14.34
C ASP A 152 17.02 14.29 15.79
N ARG A 153 17.31 13.27 16.61
CA ARG A 153 16.96 13.19 18.03
C ARG A 153 17.33 14.45 18.81
N GLU A 154 18.52 15.03 18.57
CA GLU A 154 19.02 16.20 19.29
C GLU A 154 18.06 17.42 19.17
N THR A 155 17.48 17.59 18.00
CA THR A 155 16.51 18.67 17.73
C THR A 155 15.11 18.35 18.26
N ILE A 156 14.70 17.08 18.15
CA ILE A 156 13.30 16.67 18.43
C ILE A 156 13.09 16.37 19.91
N LEU A 157 14.07 15.82 20.63
CA LEU A 157 13.90 15.43 22.03
C LEU A 157 13.48 16.59 22.98
N PRO A 158 14.06 17.81 22.86
CA PRO A 158 13.60 18.95 23.67
C PRO A 158 12.12 19.33 23.40
N LEU A 159 11.71 19.28 22.12
CA LEU A 159 10.32 19.55 21.73
C LEU A 159 9.39 18.44 22.25
N ALA A 160 9.79 17.20 22.10
CA ALA A 160 9.03 16.05 22.57
C ALA A 160 8.81 16.09 24.10
N ASN A 161 9.85 16.38 24.87
CA ASN A 161 9.75 16.52 26.33
C ASN A 161 8.88 17.71 26.76
N LYS A 162 8.84 18.78 25.96
CA LYS A 162 7.98 19.94 26.21
C LYS A 162 6.48 19.57 26.07
N PHE A 163 6.12 18.80 25.04
CA PHE A 163 4.72 18.45 24.76
C PHE A 163 4.25 17.21 25.52
N PHE A 164 5.15 16.25 25.75
CA PHE A 164 4.84 14.96 26.37
C PHE A 164 5.83 14.62 27.48
N PRO A 165 5.88 15.44 28.58
CA PRO A 165 6.80 15.17 29.68
C PRO A 165 6.51 13.84 30.40
N GLN A 166 5.30 13.31 30.26
CA GLN A 166 4.90 11.99 30.76
C GLN A 166 5.43 10.81 29.95
N TYR A 167 5.93 11.04 28.73
CA TYR A 167 6.56 10.01 27.93
C TYR A 167 8.07 10.09 28.14
N ASP A 168 8.69 9.00 28.59
CA ASP A 168 10.15 8.92 28.68
C ASP A 168 10.76 8.68 27.29
N LEU A 169 10.67 9.71 26.41
CA LEU A 169 11.20 9.65 25.06
C LEU A 169 12.74 9.73 25.03
N ALA A 170 13.37 10.06 26.16
CA ALA A 170 14.81 9.99 26.28
C ALA A 170 15.33 8.55 26.30
N HIS A 171 14.57 7.62 26.86
CA HIS A 171 14.92 6.20 26.94
C HIS A 171 14.00 5.31 26.09
N VAL A 172 13.34 5.89 25.08
CA VAL A 172 12.46 5.13 24.20
C VAL A 172 13.26 4.04 23.44
N ASP A 173 12.70 2.84 23.43
CA ASP A 173 13.21 1.75 22.58
C ASP A 173 12.86 2.05 21.12
N GLY A 174 13.86 2.48 20.36
CA GLY A 174 13.72 2.90 18.98
C GLY A 174 14.49 4.19 18.64
N LEU A 175 14.49 4.55 17.37
CA LEU A 175 15.15 5.75 16.89
C LEU A 175 14.17 6.91 16.89
N LEU A 176 14.46 7.97 17.65
CA LEU A 176 13.69 9.20 17.72
C LEU A 176 14.14 10.18 16.63
N ALA A 177 13.20 10.69 15.86
CA ALA A 177 13.37 11.77 14.89
C ALA A 177 12.05 12.52 14.72
N GLY A 178 11.97 13.52 13.85
CA GLY A 178 10.69 14.20 13.62
C GLY A 178 10.82 15.46 12.78
N ILE A 179 9.70 16.16 12.64
CA ILE A 179 9.60 17.44 11.95
C ILE A 179 9.42 18.55 13.00
N PRO A 180 10.38 19.46 13.14
CA PRO A 180 10.25 20.56 14.09
C PRO A 180 9.09 21.51 13.76
N THR A 181 8.80 21.69 12.48
CA THR A 181 7.68 22.50 12.00
C THR A 181 7.17 21.99 10.66
N ILE A 182 5.85 21.83 10.53
CA ILE A 182 5.22 21.47 9.25
C ILE A 182 5.00 22.68 8.32
N LYS A 183 5.47 23.87 8.71
CA LYS A 183 5.27 25.11 7.93
C LYS A 183 6.26 25.23 6.76
N ASP A 184 7.26 24.35 6.66
CA ASP A 184 8.14 24.32 5.50
C ASP A 184 7.43 23.78 4.24
N PHE A 185 7.95 24.16 3.07
CA PHE A 185 7.33 23.80 1.78
C PHE A 185 7.21 22.28 1.60
N ALA A 186 8.22 21.52 1.96
CA ALA A 186 8.23 20.07 1.73
C ALA A 186 7.19 19.35 2.62
N SER A 187 7.07 19.73 3.90
CA SER A 187 6.07 19.19 4.82
C SER A 187 4.66 19.55 4.35
N ILE A 188 4.41 20.80 3.96
CA ILE A 188 3.12 21.22 3.41
C ILE A 188 2.80 20.44 2.13
N TYR A 189 3.77 20.28 1.22
CA TYR A 189 3.58 19.52 -0.01
C TYR A 189 3.19 18.06 0.29
N VAL A 190 3.90 17.40 1.21
CA VAL A 190 3.61 16.01 1.60
C VAL A 190 2.20 15.88 2.19
N ILE A 191 1.84 16.72 3.15
CA ILE A 191 0.51 16.70 3.79
C ILE A 191 -0.58 16.96 2.74
N ALA A 192 -0.40 17.98 1.90
CA ALA A 192 -1.35 18.31 0.85
C ALA A 192 -1.48 17.17 -0.17
N HIS A 193 -0.37 16.58 -0.63
CA HIS A 193 -0.38 15.50 -1.60
C HIS A 193 -0.94 14.17 -1.04
N LEU A 194 -0.77 13.93 0.27
CA LEU A 194 -1.37 12.77 0.93
C LEU A 194 -2.89 12.94 1.15
N CYS A 195 -3.35 14.14 1.50
CA CYS A 195 -4.73 14.35 1.98
C CYS A 195 -5.68 14.89 0.90
N VAL A 196 -5.23 15.90 0.13
CA VAL A 196 -6.13 16.65 -0.79
C VAL A 196 -6.64 15.80 -1.95
N PRO A 197 -5.82 14.97 -2.65
CA PRO A 197 -6.28 14.19 -3.80
C PRO A 197 -7.27 13.09 -3.43
N ILE A 198 -7.29 12.61 -2.19
CA ILE A 198 -8.11 11.46 -1.78
C ILE A 198 -9.58 11.69 -2.17
N PHE A 199 -10.16 12.81 -1.73
CA PHE A 199 -11.58 13.06 -1.97
C PHE A 199 -11.93 13.18 -3.46
N PRO A 200 -11.31 14.08 -4.27
CA PRO A 200 -11.66 14.21 -5.68
C PRO A 200 -11.34 12.95 -6.49
N VAL A 201 -10.27 12.24 -6.16
CA VAL A 201 -9.91 10.97 -6.84
C VAL A 201 -10.97 9.91 -6.58
N TYR A 202 -11.44 9.75 -5.34
CA TYR A 202 -12.49 8.79 -5.04
C TYR A 202 -13.83 9.13 -5.69
N VAL A 203 -14.21 10.41 -5.73
CA VAL A 203 -15.39 10.85 -6.50
C VAL A 203 -15.25 10.45 -7.97
N ALA A 204 -14.08 10.71 -8.58
CA ALA A 204 -13.81 10.31 -9.96
C ALA A 204 -13.86 8.79 -10.17
N ILE A 205 -13.31 8.00 -9.25
CA ILE A 205 -13.36 6.53 -9.26
C ILE A 205 -14.80 6.03 -9.23
N PHE A 206 -15.65 6.55 -8.35
CA PHE A 206 -17.06 6.14 -8.27
C PHE A 206 -17.83 6.48 -9.55
N VAL A 207 -17.60 7.68 -10.11
CA VAL A 207 -18.20 8.09 -11.39
C VAL A 207 -17.73 7.17 -12.53
N LEU A 208 -16.43 6.91 -12.64
CA LEU A 208 -15.88 6.03 -13.66
C LEU A 208 -16.38 4.59 -13.50
N ARG A 209 -16.43 4.07 -12.28
CA ARG A 209 -16.99 2.75 -11.99
C ARG A 209 -18.43 2.63 -12.48
N HIS A 210 -19.28 3.62 -12.16
CA HIS A 210 -20.66 3.66 -12.62
C HIS A 210 -20.74 3.67 -14.17
N LYS A 211 -19.96 4.52 -14.84
CA LYS A 211 -19.87 4.59 -16.29
C LYS A 211 -19.43 3.27 -16.92
N VAL A 212 -18.38 2.61 -16.35
CA VAL A 212 -17.90 1.30 -16.84
C VAL A 212 -18.99 0.23 -16.74
N ILE A 213 -19.71 0.17 -15.61
CA ILE A 213 -20.83 -0.79 -15.44
C ILE A 213 -21.91 -0.53 -16.49
N LYS A 214 -22.34 0.72 -16.66
CA LYS A 214 -23.38 1.10 -17.62
C LYS A 214 -22.99 0.72 -19.05
N GLU A 215 -21.74 0.99 -19.46
CA GLU A 215 -21.26 0.65 -20.80
C GLU A 215 -21.09 -0.87 -21.00
N LEU A 216 -20.66 -1.62 -20.00
CA LEU A 216 -20.61 -3.09 -20.07
C LEU A 216 -21.99 -3.71 -20.24
N LEU A 217 -23.01 -3.15 -19.58
CA LEU A 217 -24.40 -3.59 -19.73
C LEU A 217 -24.93 -3.30 -21.14
N LYS A 218 -24.67 -2.12 -21.70
CA LYS A 218 -25.06 -1.77 -23.06
C LYS A 218 -24.43 -2.67 -24.12
N LYS A 219 -23.14 -2.99 -23.97
CA LYS A 219 -22.37 -3.80 -24.93
C LYS A 219 -22.52 -5.30 -24.72
N THR A 220 -23.45 -5.74 -23.88
CA THR A 220 -23.64 -7.16 -23.53
C THR A 220 -23.85 -8.07 -24.75
N GLY A 221 -24.50 -7.58 -25.81
CA GLY A 221 -24.70 -8.34 -27.06
C GLY A 221 -23.56 -8.26 -28.08
N MET A 222 -22.61 -7.31 -27.94
CA MET A 222 -21.52 -7.08 -28.89
C MET A 222 -20.19 -7.70 -28.45
N LEU A 223 -20.01 -7.93 -27.14
CA LEU A 223 -18.78 -8.49 -26.57
C LEU A 223 -18.87 -10.01 -26.54
N SER A 224 -17.75 -10.68 -26.88
CA SER A 224 -17.63 -12.12 -26.66
C SER A 224 -17.78 -12.45 -25.16
N LYS A 225 -18.28 -13.67 -24.87
CA LYS A 225 -18.46 -14.15 -23.47
C LYS A 225 -17.16 -14.03 -22.65
N ASP A 226 -16.00 -14.34 -23.27
CA ASP A 226 -14.70 -14.26 -22.62
C ASP A 226 -14.28 -12.81 -22.32
N ALA A 227 -14.47 -11.89 -23.28
CA ALA A 227 -14.17 -10.48 -23.10
C ALA A 227 -15.05 -9.86 -21.98
N LYS A 228 -16.35 -10.15 -21.97
CA LYS A 228 -17.27 -9.70 -20.94
C LYS A 228 -16.88 -10.24 -19.55
N SER A 229 -16.56 -11.54 -19.48
CA SER A 229 -16.09 -12.18 -18.25
C SER A 229 -14.82 -11.51 -17.73
N TYR A 230 -13.84 -11.26 -18.60
CA TYR A 230 -12.57 -10.61 -18.25
C TYR A 230 -12.77 -9.17 -17.74
N HIS A 231 -13.57 -8.35 -18.43
CA HIS A 231 -13.90 -7.00 -17.97
C HIS A 231 -14.60 -7.00 -16.60
N SER A 232 -15.53 -7.93 -16.39
CA SER A 232 -16.22 -8.08 -15.09
C SER A 232 -15.26 -8.48 -13.97
N GLN A 233 -14.33 -9.41 -14.23
CA GLN A 233 -13.33 -9.85 -13.23
C GLN A 233 -12.45 -8.68 -12.78
N ILE A 234 -11.94 -7.89 -13.72
CA ILE A 234 -11.08 -6.75 -13.39
C ILE A 234 -11.87 -5.66 -12.66
N LEU A 235 -13.11 -5.38 -13.08
CA LEU A 235 -13.93 -4.39 -12.40
C LEU A 235 -14.19 -4.80 -10.94
N LYS A 236 -14.41 -6.09 -10.67
CA LYS A 236 -14.52 -6.61 -9.29
C LYS A 236 -13.22 -6.38 -8.50
N CYS A 237 -12.05 -6.71 -9.07
CA CYS A 237 -10.77 -6.45 -8.44
C CYS A 237 -10.62 -4.99 -8.05
N LEU A 238 -10.79 -4.08 -9.02
CA LEU A 238 -10.67 -2.65 -8.80
C LEU A 238 -11.68 -2.11 -7.78
N THR A 239 -12.92 -2.65 -7.78
CA THR A 239 -13.93 -2.26 -6.79
C THR A 239 -13.50 -2.62 -5.37
N ILE A 240 -12.96 -3.83 -5.17
CA ILE A 240 -12.48 -4.26 -3.86
C ILE A 240 -11.26 -3.40 -3.44
N GLN A 241 -10.33 -3.16 -4.36
CA GLN A 241 -9.19 -2.29 -4.11
C GLN A 241 -9.59 -0.85 -3.77
N ALA A 242 -10.67 -0.35 -4.32
CA ALA A 242 -11.21 0.97 -3.97
C ALA A 242 -11.87 1.00 -2.56
N ILE A 243 -12.27 -0.17 -2.03
CA ILE A 243 -12.88 -0.26 -0.69
C ILE A 243 -11.81 -0.41 0.40
N ILE A 244 -10.74 -1.18 0.15
CA ILE A 244 -9.69 -1.45 1.16
C ILE A 244 -9.13 -0.16 1.81
N PRO A 245 -8.81 0.91 1.07
CA PRO A 245 -8.29 2.14 1.67
C PRO A 245 -9.25 2.87 2.61
N PHE A 246 -10.55 2.50 2.66
CA PHE A 246 -11.44 3.06 3.68
C PHE A 246 -11.02 2.68 5.11
N ILE A 247 -10.25 1.61 5.28
CA ILE A 247 -9.64 1.27 6.57
C ILE A 247 -8.68 2.38 7.02
N PHE A 248 -8.00 3.05 6.07
CA PHE A 248 -7.14 4.19 6.34
C PHE A 248 -7.89 5.40 6.92
N VAL A 249 -9.21 5.50 6.71
CA VAL A 249 -10.03 6.55 7.34
C VAL A 249 -9.89 6.50 8.88
N ILE A 250 -9.72 5.32 9.46
CA ILE A 250 -9.47 5.15 10.90
C ILE A 250 -8.14 5.84 11.27
N GLY A 251 -7.09 5.63 10.48
CA GLY A 251 -5.79 6.32 10.67
C GLY A 251 -5.92 7.84 10.56
N VAL A 252 -6.68 8.34 9.57
CA VAL A 252 -6.94 9.79 9.42
C VAL A 252 -7.73 10.35 10.60
N LEU A 253 -8.74 9.64 11.07
CA LEU A 253 -9.50 10.05 12.27
C LEU A 253 -8.63 10.04 13.51
N SER A 254 -7.73 9.08 13.66
CA SER A 254 -6.73 9.03 14.73
C SER A 254 -5.79 10.25 14.67
N TYR A 255 -5.29 10.58 13.49
CA TYR A 255 -4.48 11.77 13.24
C TYR A 255 -5.23 13.05 13.62
N LEU A 256 -6.45 13.26 13.12
CA LEU A 256 -7.25 14.44 13.39
C LEU A 256 -7.61 14.55 14.89
N SER A 257 -7.93 13.44 15.54
CA SER A 257 -8.22 13.39 16.97
C SER A 257 -7.03 13.87 17.80
N ALA A 258 -5.82 13.40 17.47
CA ALA A 258 -4.58 13.83 18.13
C ALA A 258 -4.29 15.31 17.86
N GLN A 259 -4.35 15.74 16.58
CA GLN A 259 -4.07 17.12 16.16
C GLN A 259 -5.01 18.15 16.80
N LEU A 260 -6.30 17.79 16.95
CA LEU A 260 -7.32 18.64 17.58
C LEU A 260 -7.38 18.48 19.11
N GLY A 261 -6.48 17.71 19.72
CA GLY A 261 -6.46 17.50 21.17
C GLY A 261 -7.72 16.86 21.75
N ILE A 262 -8.53 16.18 20.92
CA ILE A 262 -9.77 15.54 21.37
C ILE A 262 -9.43 14.32 22.21
N PHE A 263 -8.50 13.50 21.71
CA PHE A 263 -8.07 12.30 22.40
C PHE A 263 -6.65 11.93 21.93
N THR A 264 -5.74 11.79 22.89
CA THR A 264 -4.36 11.36 22.67
C THR A 264 -4.11 10.07 23.45
N ASN A 265 -3.68 9.02 22.76
CA ASN A 265 -3.39 7.73 23.37
C ASN A 265 -2.35 7.00 22.53
N PRO A 266 -1.40 6.27 23.12
CA PRO A 266 -0.44 5.46 22.37
C PRO A 266 -1.06 4.50 21.34
N ILE A 267 -2.28 4.01 21.59
CA ILE A 267 -3.01 3.17 20.63
C ILE A 267 -3.27 3.93 19.33
N LEU A 268 -3.70 5.20 19.39
CA LEU A 268 -3.93 6.01 18.19
C LEU A 268 -2.65 6.32 17.45
N GLU A 269 -1.56 6.60 18.18
CA GLU A 269 -0.24 6.92 17.61
C GLU A 269 0.31 5.78 16.71
N TYR A 270 0.04 4.52 17.08
CA TYR A 270 0.40 3.36 16.28
C TYR A 270 -0.63 3.04 15.20
N SER A 271 -1.92 3.29 15.44
CA SER A 271 -2.99 2.92 14.52
C SER A 271 -2.97 3.72 13.22
N ILE A 272 -2.41 4.94 13.22
CA ILE A 272 -2.30 5.78 12.02
C ILE A 272 -1.64 5.00 10.88
N PHE A 273 -0.51 4.34 11.14
CA PHE A 273 0.23 3.57 10.14
C PHE A 273 -0.22 2.10 10.06
N ALA A 274 -0.63 1.49 11.17
CA ALA A 274 -1.16 0.13 11.16
C ALA A 274 -2.39 -0.01 10.24
N CYS A 275 -3.17 1.07 10.05
CA CYS A 275 -4.34 1.11 9.17
C CYS A 275 -4.00 1.27 7.67
N THR A 276 -2.75 1.58 7.29
CA THR A 276 -2.33 1.63 5.89
C THR A 276 -2.00 0.24 5.34
N LEU A 277 -1.44 -0.63 6.17
CA LEU A 277 -0.93 -1.96 5.81
C LEU A 277 -1.96 -2.89 5.13
N PRO A 278 -3.27 -2.91 5.48
CA PRO A 278 -4.24 -3.76 4.78
C PRO A 278 -4.30 -3.53 3.27
N MET A 279 -3.97 -2.33 2.78
CA MET A 279 -4.00 -2.04 1.35
C MET A 279 -2.95 -2.86 0.58
N PRO A 280 -1.64 -2.72 0.81
CA PRO A 280 -0.63 -3.50 0.10
C PRO A 280 -0.65 -4.99 0.45
N MET A 281 -1.17 -5.37 1.62
CA MET A 281 -1.30 -6.76 2.06
C MET A 281 -2.40 -7.51 1.29
N PHE A 282 -3.58 -6.92 1.11
CA PHE A 282 -4.73 -7.59 0.50
C PHE A 282 -4.91 -7.32 -0.99
N SER A 283 -4.35 -6.23 -1.52
CA SER A 283 -4.42 -5.86 -2.94
C SER A 283 -4.05 -7.03 -3.89
N PRO A 284 -2.94 -7.77 -3.71
CA PRO A 284 -2.54 -8.84 -4.62
C PRO A 284 -3.56 -9.98 -4.69
N PHE A 285 -4.27 -10.28 -3.60
CA PHE A 285 -5.27 -11.34 -3.57
C PHE A 285 -6.47 -11.03 -4.47
N THR A 286 -6.82 -9.76 -4.64
CA THR A 286 -7.91 -9.39 -5.54
C THR A 286 -7.61 -9.84 -6.96
N TYR A 287 -6.37 -9.69 -7.42
CA TYR A 287 -5.95 -10.14 -8.75
C TYR A 287 -5.79 -11.67 -8.83
N LEU A 288 -5.12 -12.27 -7.83
CA LEU A 288 -4.85 -13.71 -7.79
C LEU A 288 -6.13 -14.55 -7.73
N LEU A 289 -7.17 -14.07 -7.04
CA LEU A 289 -8.44 -14.81 -6.86
C LEU A 289 -9.46 -14.53 -7.97
N TYR A 290 -9.53 -13.31 -8.48
CA TYR A 290 -10.58 -12.95 -9.44
C TYR A 290 -10.17 -13.09 -10.90
N ILE A 291 -8.89 -12.90 -11.27
CA ILE A 291 -8.46 -13.01 -12.65
C ILE A 291 -8.16 -14.48 -13.01
N LYS A 292 -8.97 -15.04 -13.92
CA LYS A 292 -8.97 -16.46 -14.28
C LYS A 292 -7.56 -17.07 -14.49
N PRO A 293 -6.64 -16.54 -15.32
CA PRO A 293 -5.31 -17.13 -15.51
C PRO A 293 -4.49 -17.20 -14.22
N TYR A 294 -4.57 -16.18 -13.36
CA TYR A 294 -3.82 -16.14 -12.09
C TYR A 294 -4.43 -17.08 -11.05
N ARG A 295 -5.77 -17.11 -10.96
CA ARG A 295 -6.49 -18.07 -10.11
C ARG A 295 -6.18 -19.52 -10.47
N MET A 296 -6.15 -19.85 -11.78
CA MET A 296 -5.79 -21.19 -12.24
C MET A 296 -4.35 -21.55 -11.90
N PHE A 297 -3.44 -20.59 -11.98
CA PHE A 297 -2.05 -20.77 -11.56
C PHE A 297 -1.97 -21.08 -10.05
N CYS A 298 -2.60 -20.29 -9.18
CA CYS A 298 -2.65 -20.55 -7.74
C CYS A 298 -3.27 -21.93 -7.42
N ALA A 299 -4.38 -22.29 -8.07
CA ALA A 299 -5.02 -23.58 -7.89
C ALA A 299 -4.10 -24.75 -8.26
N ARG A 300 -3.29 -24.62 -9.31
CA ARG A 300 -2.29 -25.65 -9.70
C ARG A 300 -1.16 -25.77 -8.69
N LEU A 301 -0.67 -24.65 -8.15
CA LEU A 301 0.35 -24.67 -7.09
C LEU A 301 -0.14 -25.41 -5.84
N LEU A 302 -1.38 -25.13 -5.41
CA LEU A 302 -1.98 -25.78 -4.24
C LEU A 302 -2.22 -27.28 -4.45
N ARG A 303 -2.66 -27.70 -5.66
CA ARG A 303 -2.82 -29.13 -5.99
C ARG A 303 -1.48 -29.85 -5.98
N ARG A 304 -0.45 -29.30 -6.64
CA ARG A 304 0.88 -29.90 -6.68
C ARG A 304 1.48 -30.07 -5.28
N ARG A 305 1.22 -29.11 -4.38
CA ARG A 305 1.65 -29.21 -2.97
C ARG A 305 0.97 -30.40 -2.27
N LYS A 306 -0.35 -30.57 -2.44
CA LYS A 306 -1.08 -31.70 -1.85
C LYS A 306 -0.55 -33.06 -2.36
N ASP A 307 -0.28 -33.16 -3.67
CA ASP A 307 0.27 -34.38 -4.25
C ASP A 307 1.64 -34.73 -3.65
N VAL A 308 2.51 -33.73 -3.44
CA VAL A 308 3.82 -33.90 -2.81
C VAL A 308 3.67 -34.30 -1.33
N GLU A 309 2.80 -33.62 -0.56
CA GLU A 309 2.55 -33.95 0.85
C GLU A 309 2.04 -35.39 1.00
N THR A 310 1.10 -35.81 0.14
CA THR A 310 0.58 -37.19 0.12
C THR A 310 1.70 -38.20 -0.15
N SER A 311 2.53 -37.93 -1.15
CA SER A 311 3.66 -38.84 -1.51
C SER A 311 4.71 -38.93 -0.39
N LEU A 312 4.96 -37.84 0.35
CA LEU A 312 5.87 -37.85 1.50
C LEU A 312 5.31 -38.63 2.67
N VAL A 313 4.01 -38.50 2.95
CA VAL A 313 3.33 -39.29 4.00
C VAL A 313 3.32 -40.78 3.67
N GLU A 314 3.10 -41.16 2.40
CA GLU A 314 3.18 -42.54 1.96
C GLU A 314 4.57 -43.13 2.12
N ARG A 315 5.61 -42.38 1.70
CA ARG A 315 7.01 -42.79 1.89
C ARG A 315 7.38 -42.94 3.36
N SER A 316 6.94 -42.02 4.23
CA SER A 316 7.24 -42.13 5.66
C SER A 316 6.58 -43.38 6.27
N LYS A 317 5.33 -43.72 5.88
CA LYS A 317 4.67 -44.96 6.33
C LYS A 317 5.41 -46.21 5.89
N GLN A 318 5.95 -46.26 4.69
CA GLN A 318 6.77 -47.38 4.19
C GLN A 318 8.09 -47.55 4.97
N VAL A 319 8.72 -46.45 5.40
CA VAL A 319 9.96 -46.51 6.22
C VAL A 319 9.71 -46.97 7.64
N PHE A 320 8.52 -46.71 8.21
CA PHE A 320 8.14 -47.15 9.57
C PHE A 320 7.41 -48.52 9.61
N SER A 321 7.24 -49.16 8.47
CA SER A 321 6.60 -50.52 8.39
C SER A 321 7.62 -51.66 8.19
N ILE A 322 8.92 -51.33 8.28
CA ILE A 322 10.05 -52.27 8.35
C ILE A 322 10.54 -52.34 9.79
#